data_559a8de18a0a9fa9b9f9ea7ab67e0dda
#
_entry.id   559a8de18a0a9fa9b9f9ea7ab67e0dda
#
_cell.length_a   1.000
_cell.length_b   1.000
_cell.length_c   1.000
_cell.angle_alpha   90.00
_cell.angle_beta   90.00
_cell.angle_gamma   90.00
#
_symmetry.space_group_name_H-M   'P 1'
#
loop_
_entity.id
_entity.type
_entity.pdbx_description
1 polymer ?
#
loop_
_entity_poly.entity_id
_entity_poly.type
_entity_poly.pdbx_seq_one_letter_code
_entity_poly.pdbx_strand_id
1 'polypeptide(L)'
;MRKSFIKQKKPFVVGVLRGKTVQYNLATIRNAEYEGADAFDLHLNWLAPQERSDDALRQLINFTKLPMLALFYTEKTPYNDPAPSFEERLELQMRAIDCGAAGIDLQAHFFDNDSKKSLEGSKLSFAAVNPAEISLQPDIVERQKEDISQVHQKGAEVLLSSHVGVELSCEQAVDLALEMEKRGPDIVKIVSLCNS
;
A
#
# COMPACT_ATOMS: atom_id res chain seq x y z
N MET A 1 -5.79 -12.34 -17.98
CA MET A 1 -6.00 -12.67 -16.55
C MET A 1 -5.08 -11.74 -15.76
N ARG A 2 -5.59 -11.05 -14.72
CA ARG A 2 -4.79 -10.18 -13.85
C ARG A 2 -3.77 -11.01 -13.07
N LYS A 3 -2.57 -10.45 -12.90
CA LYS A 3 -1.52 -11.06 -12.05
C LYS A 3 -1.99 -11.01 -10.59
N SER A 4 -1.47 -11.88 -9.73
CA SER A 4 -1.94 -12.01 -8.35
C SER A 4 -0.77 -12.16 -7.38
N PHE A 5 -0.81 -11.40 -6.28
CA PHE A 5 0.11 -11.51 -5.16
C PHE A 5 -0.22 -12.70 -4.27
N ILE A 6 -1.50 -12.91 -3.96
CA ILE A 6 -1.92 -13.98 -3.04
C ILE A 6 -1.67 -15.38 -3.61
N LYS A 7 -1.52 -15.50 -4.92
CA LYS A 7 -1.21 -16.76 -5.62
C LYS A 7 0.29 -17.07 -5.70
N GLN A 8 1.15 -16.16 -5.25
CA GLN A 8 2.59 -16.41 -5.23
C GLN A 8 2.94 -17.52 -4.23
N LYS A 9 3.96 -18.32 -4.58
CA LYS A 9 4.50 -19.33 -3.66
C LYS A 9 5.18 -18.63 -2.48
N LYS A 10 4.83 -19.00 -1.27
CA LYS A 10 5.38 -18.41 -0.05
C LYS A 10 6.59 -19.22 0.46
N PRO A 11 7.60 -18.57 1.06
CA PRO A 11 7.80 -17.12 1.08
C PRO A 11 8.17 -16.57 -0.30
N PHE A 12 7.89 -15.29 -0.57
CA PHE A 12 8.25 -14.62 -1.80
C PHE A 12 8.92 -13.27 -1.53
N VAL A 13 9.74 -12.83 -2.46
CA VAL A 13 10.51 -11.59 -2.36
C VAL A 13 9.82 -10.49 -3.16
N VAL A 14 9.57 -9.35 -2.52
CA VAL A 14 8.97 -8.17 -3.14
C VAL A 14 10.03 -7.10 -3.37
N GLY A 15 10.29 -6.76 -4.63
CA GLY A 15 11.13 -5.64 -5.01
C GLY A 15 10.40 -4.31 -4.86
N VAL A 16 11.02 -3.33 -4.18
CA VAL A 16 10.42 -2.00 -3.99
C VAL A 16 10.93 -1.04 -5.06
N LEU A 17 10.01 -0.39 -5.78
CA LEU A 17 10.30 0.54 -6.87
C LEU A 17 10.12 1.98 -6.41
N ARG A 18 11.24 2.71 -6.24
CA ARG A 18 11.29 4.11 -5.77
C ARG A 18 12.04 5.04 -6.74
N GLY A 19 12.08 4.67 -8.00
CA GLY A 19 12.70 5.50 -9.03
C GLY A 19 11.85 6.73 -9.38
N LYS A 20 12.51 7.84 -9.67
CA LYS A 20 11.86 9.09 -10.09
C LYS A 20 11.27 9.01 -11.50
N THR A 21 11.82 8.16 -12.35
CA THR A 21 11.44 8.02 -13.76
C THR A 21 11.03 6.60 -14.11
N VAL A 22 10.23 6.46 -15.15
CA VAL A 22 9.89 5.17 -15.74
C VAL A 22 11.16 4.39 -16.06
N GLN A 23 12.12 4.99 -16.76
CA GLN A 23 13.35 4.31 -17.20
C GLN A 23 14.17 3.74 -16.04
N TYR A 24 14.28 4.49 -14.94
CA TYR A 24 14.98 4.02 -13.75
C TYR A 24 14.27 2.78 -13.17
N ASN A 25 12.95 2.82 -13.03
CA ASN A 25 12.19 1.70 -12.49
C ASN A 25 12.23 0.48 -13.42
N LEU A 26 12.22 0.64 -14.75
CA LEU A 26 12.39 -0.47 -15.69
C LEU A 26 13.73 -1.18 -15.52
N ALA A 27 14.81 -0.42 -15.33
CA ALA A 27 16.12 -0.99 -15.04
C ALA A 27 16.13 -1.73 -13.69
N THR A 28 15.51 -1.15 -12.66
CA THR A 28 15.37 -1.77 -11.34
C THR A 28 14.58 -3.08 -11.41
N ILE A 29 13.45 -3.11 -12.13
CA ILE A 29 12.65 -4.32 -12.33
C ILE A 29 13.51 -5.43 -12.94
N ARG A 30 14.24 -5.14 -14.02
CA ARG A 30 15.08 -6.13 -14.70
C ARG A 30 16.15 -6.72 -13.77
N ASN A 31 16.82 -5.85 -12.99
CA ASN A 31 17.85 -6.30 -12.05
C ASN A 31 17.25 -7.14 -10.92
N ALA A 32 16.14 -6.70 -10.34
CA ALA A 32 15.47 -7.41 -9.26
C ALA A 32 14.91 -8.78 -9.72
N GLU A 33 14.37 -8.88 -10.93
CA GLU A 33 13.97 -10.17 -11.53
C GLU A 33 15.17 -11.12 -11.65
N TYR A 34 16.31 -10.60 -12.10
CA TYR A 34 17.55 -11.39 -12.18
C TYR A 34 18.02 -11.87 -10.80
N GLU A 35 17.82 -11.07 -9.77
CA GLU A 35 18.15 -11.37 -8.37
C GLU A 35 17.09 -12.23 -7.66
N GLY A 36 15.99 -12.58 -8.34
CA GLY A 36 14.97 -13.51 -7.83
C GLY A 36 13.78 -12.85 -7.15
N ALA A 37 13.45 -11.61 -7.47
CA ALA A 37 12.19 -11.00 -7.04
C ALA A 37 10.99 -11.77 -7.63
N ASP A 38 9.97 -11.97 -6.81
CA ASP A 38 8.73 -12.66 -7.17
C ASP A 38 7.55 -11.69 -7.44
N ALA A 39 7.69 -10.45 -6.99
CA ALA A 39 6.66 -9.42 -7.07
C ALA A 39 7.28 -8.02 -6.92
N PHE A 40 6.48 -6.98 -7.18
CA PHE A 40 6.91 -5.58 -7.02
C PHE A 40 5.91 -4.74 -6.23
N ASP A 41 6.43 -3.75 -5.52
CA ASP A 41 5.69 -2.68 -4.86
C ASP A 41 6.12 -1.33 -5.47
N LEU A 42 5.24 -0.73 -6.28
CA LEU A 42 5.48 0.53 -6.98
C LEU A 42 5.04 1.70 -6.12
N HIS A 43 6.00 2.45 -5.60
CA HIS A 43 5.76 3.66 -4.83
C HIS A 43 5.47 4.86 -5.76
N LEU A 44 4.21 5.13 -6.01
CA LEU A 44 3.74 6.19 -6.91
C LEU A 44 4.16 7.60 -6.45
N ASN A 45 4.31 7.80 -5.14
CA ASN A 45 4.80 9.08 -4.59
C ASN A 45 6.26 9.39 -4.95
N TRP A 46 7.05 8.40 -5.36
CA TRP A 46 8.43 8.58 -5.83
C TRP A 46 8.54 8.85 -7.33
N LEU A 47 7.52 8.50 -8.13
CA LEU A 47 7.48 8.90 -9.53
C LEU A 47 7.32 10.42 -9.63
N ALA A 48 8.08 11.04 -10.50
CA ALA A 48 7.89 12.46 -10.81
C ALA A 48 6.48 12.71 -11.37
N PRO A 49 5.84 13.87 -11.10
CA PRO A 49 4.46 14.11 -11.53
C PRO A 49 4.20 13.83 -13.00
N GLN A 50 5.14 14.23 -13.88
CA GLN A 50 5.06 13.98 -15.33
C GLN A 50 5.20 12.51 -15.73
N GLU A 51 5.68 11.67 -14.84
CA GLU A 51 5.85 10.21 -15.02
C GLU A 51 4.67 9.38 -14.50
N ARG A 52 3.57 10.04 -14.06
CA ARG A 52 2.37 9.41 -13.51
C ARG A 52 1.21 9.33 -14.52
N SER A 53 1.48 9.48 -15.82
CA SER A 53 0.46 9.28 -16.85
C SER A 53 0.06 7.80 -16.96
N ASP A 54 -1.14 7.54 -17.52
CA ASP A 54 -1.59 6.17 -17.75
C ASP A 54 -0.65 5.38 -18.66
N ASP A 55 -0.04 6.03 -19.65
CA ASP A 55 0.94 5.38 -20.53
C ASP A 55 2.20 5.00 -19.77
N ALA A 56 2.69 5.88 -18.89
CA ALA A 56 3.83 5.59 -18.02
C ALA A 56 3.52 4.43 -17.05
N LEU A 57 2.34 4.42 -16.44
CA LEU A 57 1.89 3.32 -15.57
C LEU A 57 1.75 2.01 -16.35
N ARG A 58 1.14 2.02 -17.53
CA ARG A 58 1.04 0.83 -18.40
C ARG A 58 2.41 0.31 -18.78
N GLN A 59 3.34 1.19 -19.12
CA GLN A 59 4.71 0.80 -19.47
C GLN A 59 5.40 0.09 -18.31
N LEU A 60 5.32 0.63 -17.09
CA LEU A 60 5.91 0.02 -15.89
C LEU A 60 5.25 -1.33 -15.55
N ILE A 61 3.93 -1.33 -15.41
CA ILE A 61 3.17 -2.47 -14.90
C ILE A 61 3.21 -3.67 -15.86
N ASN A 62 3.24 -3.40 -17.17
CA ASN A 62 3.25 -4.46 -18.18
C ASN A 62 4.66 -4.86 -18.64
N PHE A 63 5.71 -4.20 -18.13
CA PHE A 63 7.09 -4.54 -18.45
C PHE A 63 7.50 -5.92 -17.90
N THR A 64 6.98 -6.28 -16.74
CA THR A 64 7.24 -7.56 -16.08
C THR A 64 6.03 -8.50 -16.15
N LYS A 65 6.25 -9.81 -16.02
CA LYS A 65 5.19 -10.81 -15.82
C LYS A 65 4.82 -11.00 -14.35
N LEU A 66 5.62 -10.48 -13.43
CA LEU A 66 5.39 -10.57 -12.00
C LEU A 66 4.24 -9.63 -11.56
N PRO A 67 3.54 -9.95 -10.49
CA PRO A 67 2.51 -9.06 -9.95
C PRO A 67 3.13 -7.79 -9.36
N MET A 68 2.41 -6.69 -9.50
CA MET A 68 2.83 -5.39 -8.98
C MET A 68 1.68 -4.76 -8.20
N LEU A 69 1.93 -4.38 -6.95
CA LEU A 69 1.06 -3.49 -6.19
C LEU A 69 1.40 -2.04 -6.49
N ALA A 70 0.44 -1.15 -6.38
CA ALA A 70 0.63 0.29 -6.47
C ALA A 70 0.36 0.92 -5.10
N LEU A 71 1.32 1.68 -4.61
CA LEU A 71 1.29 2.31 -3.30
C LEU A 71 1.50 3.82 -3.43
N PHE A 72 0.67 4.62 -2.76
CA PHE A 72 0.98 6.01 -2.46
C PHE A 72 1.09 6.18 -0.95
N TYR A 73 2.28 5.91 -0.41
CA TYR A 73 2.50 5.69 1.01
C TYR A 73 2.20 6.90 1.91
N THR A 74 2.60 8.10 1.48
CA THR A 74 2.38 9.32 2.27
C THR A 74 2.02 10.49 1.36
N GLU A 75 1.49 11.57 1.94
CA GLU A 75 1.32 12.86 1.26
C GLU A 75 2.65 13.50 0.88
N LYS A 76 3.76 13.08 1.51
CA LYS A 76 5.10 13.60 1.22
C LYS A 76 5.65 12.97 -0.04
N THR A 77 5.99 13.80 -0.98
CA THR A 77 6.74 13.43 -2.18
C THR A 77 8.17 13.97 -2.09
N PRO A 78 9.14 13.42 -2.82
CA PRO A 78 10.49 13.99 -2.90
C PRO A 78 10.53 15.26 -3.77
N TYR A 79 9.38 15.80 -4.12
CA TYR A 79 9.20 16.98 -4.98
C TYR A 79 8.54 18.10 -4.18
N ASN A 80 8.68 19.32 -4.65
CA ASN A 80 8.03 20.51 -4.06
C ASN A 80 6.60 20.70 -4.58
N ASP A 81 5.89 19.59 -4.80
CA ASP A 81 4.50 19.64 -5.21
C ASP A 81 3.60 19.84 -3.97
N PRO A 82 2.38 20.40 -4.14
CA PRO A 82 1.38 20.32 -3.09
C PRO A 82 1.15 18.87 -2.68
N ALA A 83 0.96 18.64 -1.38
CA ALA A 83 0.61 17.32 -0.88
C ALA A 83 -0.73 16.87 -1.49
N PRO A 84 -0.81 15.70 -2.16
CA PRO A 84 -2.07 15.25 -2.72
C PRO A 84 -3.04 14.83 -1.62
N SER A 85 -4.33 15.09 -1.83
CA SER A 85 -5.39 14.62 -0.94
C SER A 85 -5.46 13.08 -0.90
N PHE A 86 -6.21 12.53 0.04
CA PHE A 86 -6.47 11.08 0.08
C PHE A 86 -7.17 10.61 -1.20
N GLU A 87 -8.11 11.40 -1.72
CA GLU A 87 -8.84 11.13 -2.95
C GLU A 87 -7.91 11.06 -4.16
N GLU A 88 -7.04 12.04 -4.33
CA GLU A 88 -6.07 12.08 -5.44
C GLU A 88 -5.08 10.91 -5.38
N ARG A 89 -4.68 10.50 -4.17
CA ARG A 89 -3.83 9.31 -3.98
C ARG A 89 -4.53 8.03 -4.36
N LEU A 90 -5.79 7.86 -3.91
CA LEU A 90 -6.61 6.70 -4.27
C LEU A 90 -6.90 6.66 -5.77
N GLU A 91 -7.26 7.80 -6.38
CA GLU A 91 -7.48 7.89 -7.81
C GLU A 91 -6.26 7.40 -8.61
N LEU A 92 -5.05 7.82 -8.25
CA LEU A 92 -3.84 7.37 -8.92
C LEU A 92 -3.60 5.87 -8.73
N GLN A 93 -3.89 5.31 -7.54
CA GLN A 93 -3.81 3.87 -7.30
C GLN A 93 -4.87 3.10 -8.13
N MET A 94 -6.09 3.61 -8.23
CA MET A 94 -7.15 3.03 -9.07
C MET A 94 -6.79 3.07 -10.56
N ARG A 95 -6.16 4.14 -11.04
CA ARG A 95 -5.61 4.22 -12.40
C ARG A 95 -4.53 3.17 -12.64
N ALA A 96 -3.67 2.92 -11.65
CA ALA A 96 -2.68 1.84 -11.75
C ALA A 96 -3.35 0.46 -11.90
N ILE A 97 -4.47 0.21 -11.20
CA ILE A 97 -5.29 -0.99 -11.40
C ILE A 97 -5.80 -1.05 -12.85
N ASP A 98 -6.34 0.03 -13.39
CA ASP A 98 -6.85 0.09 -14.78
C ASP A 98 -5.71 -0.11 -15.80
N CYS A 99 -4.49 0.23 -15.43
CA CYS A 99 -3.28 -0.04 -16.22
C CYS A 99 -2.74 -1.47 -16.06
N GLY A 100 -3.34 -2.31 -15.20
CA GLY A 100 -3.00 -3.73 -15.07
C GLY A 100 -2.27 -4.13 -13.77
N ALA A 101 -2.13 -3.23 -12.79
CA ALA A 101 -1.58 -3.58 -11.49
C ALA A 101 -2.37 -4.73 -10.83
N ALA A 102 -1.68 -5.61 -10.10
CA ALA A 102 -2.31 -6.73 -9.40
C ALA A 102 -3.24 -6.25 -8.30
N GLY A 103 -2.87 -5.16 -7.64
CA GLY A 103 -3.63 -4.56 -6.56
C GLY A 103 -3.03 -3.25 -6.08
N ILE A 104 -3.49 -2.80 -4.91
CA ILE A 104 -2.97 -1.62 -4.22
C ILE A 104 -2.54 -1.95 -2.79
N ASP A 105 -1.62 -1.15 -2.24
CA ASP A 105 -1.34 -1.09 -0.80
C ASP A 105 -2.06 0.15 -0.25
N LEU A 106 -3.05 -0.07 0.61
CA LEU A 106 -3.83 0.96 1.28
C LEU A 106 -3.41 1.02 2.75
N GLN A 107 -3.15 2.22 3.28
CA GLN A 107 -2.83 2.36 4.70
C GLN A 107 -4.09 2.27 5.57
N ALA A 108 -3.99 1.60 6.72
CA ALA A 108 -5.13 1.41 7.61
C ALA A 108 -5.64 2.71 8.27
N HIS A 109 -4.91 3.82 8.15
CA HIS A 109 -5.35 5.17 8.56
C HIS A 109 -5.88 6.03 7.41
N PHE A 110 -5.94 5.49 6.18
CA PHE A 110 -6.32 6.26 4.99
C PHE A 110 -7.67 6.95 5.19
N PHE A 111 -7.76 8.23 4.79
CA PHE A 111 -8.83 9.19 5.04
C PHE A 111 -8.93 9.76 6.48
N ASP A 112 -8.09 9.34 7.41
CA ASP A 112 -8.11 9.83 8.78
C ASP A 112 -6.90 10.75 9.04
N ASN A 113 -7.16 12.04 9.13
CA ASN A 113 -6.13 13.05 9.44
C ASN A 113 -5.75 13.08 10.93
N ASP A 114 -6.55 12.47 11.80
CA ASP A 114 -6.34 12.42 13.25
C ASP A 114 -6.57 11.01 13.81
N SER A 115 -5.98 10.02 13.15
CA SER A 115 -6.16 8.60 13.49
C SER A 115 -5.76 8.29 14.95
N LYS A 116 -4.81 9.03 15.51
CA LYS A 116 -4.38 8.87 16.90
C LYS A 116 -5.54 9.02 17.89
N LYS A 117 -6.42 9.98 17.66
CA LYS A 117 -7.56 10.24 18.53
C LYS A 117 -8.55 9.07 18.59
N SER A 118 -8.71 8.37 17.49
CA SER A 118 -9.61 7.21 17.44
C SER A 118 -9.10 6.01 18.24
N LEU A 119 -7.81 5.99 18.57
CA LEU A 119 -7.16 4.90 19.31
C LEU A 119 -7.19 5.10 20.82
N GLU A 120 -7.49 6.30 21.32
CA GLU A 120 -7.49 6.61 22.76
C GLU A 120 -8.50 5.74 23.51
N GLY A 121 -8.03 5.06 24.57
CA GLY A 121 -8.86 4.15 25.38
C GLY A 121 -9.26 2.84 24.71
N SER A 122 -8.83 2.57 23.47
CA SER A 122 -9.09 1.32 22.79
C SER A 122 -8.07 0.24 23.15
N LYS A 123 -8.32 -1.02 22.75
CA LYS A 123 -7.33 -2.10 22.83
C LYS A 123 -6.08 -1.82 21.99
N LEU A 124 -6.20 -0.99 20.95
CA LEU A 124 -5.11 -0.60 20.07
C LEU A 124 -4.43 0.71 20.48
N SER A 125 -4.62 1.15 21.71
CA SER A 125 -4.00 2.38 22.23
C SER A 125 -2.47 2.39 22.15
N PHE A 126 -1.83 1.24 22.11
CA PHE A 126 -0.39 1.09 21.83
C PHE A 126 0.01 1.59 20.45
N ALA A 127 -0.93 1.58 19.48
CA ALA A 127 -0.71 2.10 18.13
C ALA A 127 -0.95 3.62 18.01
N ALA A 128 -1.36 4.29 19.11
CA ALA A 128 -1.56 5.74 19.18
C ALA A 128 -0.23 6.52 19.27
N VAL A 129 0.80 6.05 18.61
CA VAL A 129 2.10 6.69 18.46
C VAL A 129 2.11 7.62 17.25
N ASN A 130 3.17 8.32 17.01
CA ASN A 130 3.25 9.29 15.93
C ASN A 130 4.18 8.79 14.81
N PRO A 131 3.66 8.58 13.59
CA PRO A 131 2.25 8.66 13.21
C PRO A 131 1.46 7.44 13.69
N ALA A 132 0.17 7.62 13.98
CA ALA A 132 -0.74 6.49 14.17
C ALA A 132 -1.22 6.00 12.81
N GLU A 133 -1.02 4.71 12.54
CA GLU A 133 -1.21 4.15 11.20
C GLU A 133 -2.40 3.18 11.10
N ILE A 134 -3.41 3.42 11.93
CA ILE A 134 -4.73 2.79 11.82
C ILE A 134 -5.79 3.74 12.33
N SER A 135 -6.95 3.77 11.71
CA SER A 135 -8.14 4.48 12.20
C SER A 135 -9.17 3.51 12.77
N LEU A 136 -9.82 3.91 13.86
CA LEU A 136 -10.99 3.23 14.41
C LEU A 136 -12.28 4.05 14.25
N GLN A 137 -12.24 5.19 13.56
CA GLN A 137 -13.44 5.99 13.29
C GLN A 137 -14.40 5.20 12.41
N PRO A 138 -15.68 5.00 12.81
CA PRO A 138 -16.59 4.11 12.09
C PRO A 138 -16.84 4.51 10.65
N ASP A 139 -16.99 5.81 10.38
CA ASP A 139 -17.19 6.36 9.03
C ASP A 139 -15.98 6.14 8.12
N ILE A 140 -14.77 6.29 8.66
CA ILE A 140 -13.52 6.01 7.93
C ILE A 140 -13.41 4.52 7.63
N VAL A 141 -13.70 3.66 8.61
CA VAL A 141 -13.67 2.20 8.44
C VAL A 141 -14.66 1.75 7.37
N GLU A 142 -15.90 2.28 7.38
CA GLU A 142 -16.88 1.95 6.33
C GLU A 142 -16.44 2.45 4.95
N ARG A 143 -15.92 3.66 4.86
CA ARG A 143 -15.35 4.17 3.61
C ARG A 143 -14.22 3.28 3.07
N GLN A 144 -13.30 2.85 3.94
CA GLN A 144 -12.23 1.92 3.55
C GLN A 144 -12.79 0.59 3.03
N LYS A 145 -13.85 0.05 3.63
CA LYS A 145 -14.53 -1.17 3.14
C LYS A 145 -15.14 -0.96 1.75
N GLU A 146 -15.77 0.19 1.52
CA GLU A 146 -16.34 0.54 0.22
C GLU A 146 -15.24 0.60 -0.85
N ASP A 147 -14.12 1.27 -0.57
CA ASP A 147 -12.98 1.38 -1.50
C ASP A 147 -12.34 0.02 -1.78
N ILE A 148 -12.17 -0.81 -0.76
CA ILE A 148 -11.69 -2.19 -0.91
C ILE A 148 -12.64 -3.00 -1.80
N SER A 149 -13.95 -2.87 -1.59
CA SER A 149 -14.95 -3.51 -2.44
C SER A 149 -14.86 -3.06 -3.90
N GLN A 150 -14.64 -1.76 -4.15
CA GLN A 150 -14.46 -1.24 -5.51
C GLN A 150 -13.20 -1.83 -6.19
N VAL A 151 -12.10 -1.98 -5.46
CA VAL A 151 -10.89 -2.64 -5.95
C VAL A 151 -11.18 -4.10 -6.33
N HIS A 152 -11.89 -4.83 -5.47
CA HIS A 152 -12.30 -6.22 -5.73
C HIS A 152 -13.22 -6.34 -6.95
N GLN A 153 -14.15 -5.40 -7.16
CA GLN A 153 -15.01 -5.36 -8.36
C GLN A 153 -14.20 -5.21 -9.65
N LYS A 154 -13.02 -4.56 -9.59
CA LYS A 154 -12.07 -4.51 -10.71
C LYS A 154 -11.23 -5.78 -10.84
N GLY A 155 -11.43 -6.79 -9.99
CA GLY A 155 -10.66 -8.04 -9.95
C GLY A 155 -9.21 -7.83 -9.50
N ALA A 156 -8.95 -6.82 -8.72
CA ALA A 156 -7.64 -6.51 -8.12
C ALA A 156 -7.62 -6.84 -6.64
N GLU A 157 -6.44 -6.92 -6.06
CA GLU A 157 -6.20 -7.30 -4.67
C GLU A 157 -5.88 -6.06 -3.81
N VAL A 158 -6.18 -6.13 -2.51
CA VAL A 158 -5.84 -5.09 -1.55
C VAL A 158 -4.91 -5.65 -0.48
N LEU A 159 -3.74 -5.05 -0.37
CA LEU A 159 -2.91 -5.15 0.82
C LEU A 159 -3.25 -3.96 1.71
N LEU A 160 -3.68 -4.23 2.95
CA LEU A 160 -3.88 -3.20 3.97
C LEU A 160 -2.66 -3.15 4.88
N SER A 161 -2.04 -1.98 5.01
CA SER A 161 -0.78 -1.82 5.75
C SER A 161 -0.91 -0.90 6.96
N SER A 162 -0.12 -1.23 8.00
CA SER A 162 0.08 -0.40 9.19
C SER A 162 1.56 -0.43 9.58
N HIS A 163 2.17 0.74 9.80
CA HIS A 163 3.58 0.88 10.16
C HIS A 163 3.70 1.46 11.57
N VAL A 164 3.47 0.61 12.57
CA VAL A 164 3.47 1.03 13.98
C VAL A 164 4.91 1.26 14.45
N GLY A 165 5.22 2.49 14.84
CA GLY A 165 6.57 2.91 15.24
C GLY A 165 6.97 2.47 16.65
N VAL A 166 6.48 1.32 17.13
CA VAL A 166 6.83 0.70 18.42
C VAL A 166 7.03 -0.80 18.27
N GLU A 167 7.65 -1.42 19.26
CA GLU A 167 7.68 -2.87 19.37
C GLU A 167 6.29 -3.40 19.73
N LEU A 168 5.89 -4.47 19.09
CA LEU A 168 4.63 -5.14 19.35
C LEU A 168 4.86 -6.50 20.02
N SER A 169 4.09 -6.80 21.06
CA SER A 169 3.93 -8.19 21.50
C SER A 169 3.16 -9.01 20.45
N CYS A 170 3.27 -10.33 20.53
CA CYS A 170 2.48 -11.20 19.64
C CYS A 170 0.98 -10.94 19.75
N GLU A 171 0.47 -10.72 20.97
CA GLU A 171 -0.95 -10.39 21.23
C GLU A 171 -1.35 -9.07 20.56
N GLN A 172 -0.54 -8.02 20.71
CA GLN A 172 -0.77 -6.73 20.08
C GLN A 172 -0.76 -6.82 18.54
N ALA A 173 0.16 -7.59 17.97
CA ALA A 173 0.20 -7.81 16.52
C ALA A 173 -1.04 -8.55 16.02
N VAL A 174 -1.54 -9.54 16.77
CA VAL A 174 -2.78 -10.27 16.47
C VAL A 174 -3.99 -9.36 16.58
N ASP A 175 -4.12 -8.58 17.66
CA ASP A 175 -5.23 -7.64 17.84
C ASP A 175 -5.28 -6.60 16.70
N LEU A 176 -4.13 -6.09 16.27
CA LEU A 176 -4.04 -5.17 15.16
C LEU A 176 -4.43 -5.83 13.84
N ALA A 177 -3.94 -7.05 13.58
CA ALA A 177 -4.28 -7.80 12.37
C ALA A 177 -5.80 -8.07 12.28
N LEU A 178 -6.40 -8.56 13.37
CA LEU A 178 -7.84 -8.84 13.43
C LEU A 178 -8.70 -7.57 13.24
N GLU A 179 -8.23 -6.43 13.71
CA GLU A 179 -8.91 -5.16 13.45
C GLU A 179 -8.81 -4.76 11.98
N MET A 180 -7.65 -4.93 11.38
CA MET A 180 -7.44 -4.62 9.96
C MET A 180 -8.25 -5.56 9.05
N GLU A 181 -8.36 -6.84 9.38
CA GLU A 181 -9.15 -7.83 8.63
C GLU A 181 -10.64 -7.47 8.52
N LYS A 182 -11.20 -6.74 9.48
CA LYS A 182 -12.61 -6.30 9.44
C LYS A 182 -12.96 -5.44 8.22
N ARG A 183 -11.96 -4.89 7.55
CA ARG A 183 -12.13 -4.10 6.32
C ARG A 183 -12.19 -4.95 5.06
N GLY A 184 -11.83 -6.25 5.16
CA GLY A 184 -11.88 -7.21 4.07
C GLY A 184 -10.73 -7.13 3.06
N PRO A 185 -9.48 -6.80 3.45
CA PRO A 185 -8.34 -6.87 2.55
C PRO A 185 -7.97 -8.32 2.23
N ASP A 186 -7.22 -8.54 1.16
CA ASP A 186 -6.65 -9.85 0.81
C ASP A 186 -5.38 -10.16 1.61
N ILE A 187 -4.64 -9.12 2.00
CA ILE A 187 -3.38 -9.22 2.75
C ILE A 187 -3.36 -8.15 3.83
N VAL A 188 -2.98 -8.53 5.04
CA VAL A 188 -2.64 -7.60 6.13
C VAL A 188 -1.13 -7.53 6.28
N LYS A 189 -0.57 -6.32 6.25
CA LYS A 189 0.85 -6.05 6.47
C LYS A 189 1.04 -5.18 7.72
N ILE A 190 1.78 -5.69 8.69
CA ILE A 190 2.14 -4.95 9.89
C ILE A 190 3.66 -4.79 9.92
N VAL A 191 4.11 -3.57 10.07
CA VAL A 191 5.52 -3.22 10.27
C VAL A 191 5.65 -2.64 11.67
N SER A 192 6.53 -3.21 12.48
CA SER A 192 6.82 -2.76 13.85
C SER A 192 8.33 -2.64 14.05
N LEU A 193 8.74 -1.97 15.10
CA LEU A 193 10.13 -2.02 15.53
C LEU A 193 10.44 -3.40 16.12
N CYS A 194 11.68 -3.84 15.98
CA CYS A 194 12.20 -4.99 16.71
C CYS A 194 13.59 -4.64 17.25
N ASN A 195 13.86 -5.06 18.48
CA ASN A 195 15.21 -5.06 19.02
C ASN A 195 15.92 -6.32 18.56
N SER A 196 17.07 -6.16 17.92
CA SER A 196 17.96 -7.24 17.52
C SER A 196 18.84 -7.67 18.70
#